data_28cf9da633f4c542b450f3ebc3a14f28
#
_entry.id   28cf9da633f4c542b450f3ebc3a14f28
#
_cell.length_a   1.000
_cell.length_b   1.000
_cell.length_c   1.000
_cell.angle_alpha   90.00
_cell.angle_beta   90.00
_cell.angle_gamma   90.00
#
_symmetry.space_group_name_H-M   'P 1'
#
loop_
_entity.id
_entity.type
_entity.pdbx_description
1 polymer ?
#
loop_
_entity_poly.entity_id
_entity_poly.type
_entity_poly.pdbx_seq_one_letter_code
_entity_poly.pdbx_strand_id
1 'polypeptide(L)'
;MAAPAENAAMRRAIALSAAGLGRTSPNPPVGCVLLDARDRIVGEGYHERKGEAHAEAQALAAAGPLAAGATAVVTLEPCNHQGRTPACRQALIDAGVRRAVIAVIDPTSRGEGGVAALRQAGVDVETGVLATEAQVVLGGWLCSIKSRRPVITWPYLVAGHGIEALPGDTSEARLLRLNADAVLRTDGSVREAVPGSHGSGILIVKDQPPGTGAAEAATSLYDSGIRRLLLDGGHEVAVSFLASGRVDRVLAYMPLGSASIRPAAGLPWPLLPPGFVITGAVRTEGFVRVDAQPDALP
;
A
#
# COMPACT_ATOMS: atom_id res chain seq x y z
N MET A 1 -8.44 5.55 26.17
CA MET A 1 -8.41 6.38 24.93
C MET A 1 -7.01 6.95 24.77
N ALA A 2 -6.51 6.88 23.54
CA ALA A 2 -5.17 7.38 23.22
C ALA A 2 -5.02 8.88 23.54
N ALA A 3 -3.89 9.23 24.15
CA ALA A 3 -3.54 10.61 24.48
C ALA A 3 -3.27 11.45 23.21
N PRO A 4 -3.35 12.78 23.28
CA PRO A 4 -3.04 13.63 22.13
C PRO A 4 -1.65 13.37 21.54
N ALA A 5 -0.63 13.11 22.38
CA ALA A 5 0.72 12.79 21.95
C ALA A 5 0.78 11.43 21.20
N GLU A 6 0.04 10.43 21.67
CA GLU A 6 -0.07 9.11 21.01
C GLU A 6 -0.76 9.24 19.64
N ASN A 7 -1.80 10.06 19.52
CA ASN A 7 -2.44 10.35 18.25
C ASN A 7 -1.49 11.07 17.27
N ALA A 8 -0.70 12.03 17.75
CA ALA A 8 0.31 12.71 16.94
C ALA A 8 1.40 11.73 16.48
N ALA A 9 1.88 10.86 17.38
CA ALA A 9 2.84 9.81 17.08
C ALA A 9 2.27 8.78 16.08
N MET A 10 0.98 8.42 16.17
CA MET A 10 0.34 7.54 15.20
C MET A 10 0.31 8.17 13.80
N ARG A 11 -0.04 9.45 13.66
CA ARG A 11 0.05 10.16 12.37
C ARG A 11 1.48 10.19 11.84
N ARG A 12 2.46 10.36 12.72
CA ARG A 12 3.88 10.27 12.36
C ARG A 12 4.25 8.87 11.86
N ALA A 13 3.82 7.81 12.56
CA ALA A 13 4.04 6.42 12.17
C ALA A 13 3.39 6.10 10.80
N ILE A 14 2.17 6.61 10.56
CA ILE A 14 1.48 6.49 9.27
C ILE A 14 2.30 7.19 8.16
N ALA A 15 2.79 8.40 8.39
CA ALA A 15 3.62 9.12 7.41
C ALA A 15 4.92 8.36 7.10
N LEU A 16 5.59 7.81 8.11
CA LEU A 16 6.80 7.00 7.93
C LEU A 16 6.50 5.73 7.13
N SER A 17 5.40 5.04 7.42
CA SER A 17 5.02 3.80 6.73
C SER A 17 4.81 4.01 5.22
N ALA A 18 4.40 5.21 4.80
CA ALA A 18 4.20 5.54 3.39
C ALA A 18 5.50 5.43 2.56
N ALA A 19 6.67 5.63 3.18
CA ALA A 19 7.96 5.48 2.50
C ALA A 19 8.28 4.02 2.11
N GLY A 20 7.60 3.04 2.72
CA GLY A 20 7.71 1.63 2.38
C GLY A 20 6.81 1.17 1.22
N LEU A 21 5.89 2.02 0.74
CA LEU A 21 5.02 1.67 -0.38
C LEU A 21 5.82 1.31 -1.64
N GLY A 22 5.37 0.28 -2.37
CA GLY A 22 6.03 -0.22 -3.58
C GLY A 22 7.37 -0.93 -3.32
N ARG A 23 7.73 -1.22 -2.07
CA ARG A 23 9.04 -1.82 -1.69
C ARG A 23 8.94 -2.98 -0.70
N THR A 24 7.86 -3.04 0.08
CA THR A 24 7.73 -4.01 1.18
C THR A 24 7.02 -5.30 0.78
N SER A 25 6.27 -5.31 -0.32
CA SER A 25 5.47 -6.46 -0.73
C SER A 25 6.26 -7.78 -0.79
N PRO A 26 5.64 -8.87 -0.37
CA PRO A 26 4.26 -9.05 0.08
C PRO A 26 3.97 -8.60 1.52
N ASN A 27 4.95 -8.06 2.23
CA ASN A 27 4.80 -7.56 3.60
C ASN A 27 4.03 -6.23 3.61
N PRO A 28 3.34 -5.90 4.72
CA PRO A 28 2.70 -4.60 4.89
C PRO A 28 3.72 -3.47 5.05
N PRO A 29 3.41 -2.25 4.58
CA PRO A 29 4.15 -1.04 4.94
C PRO A 29 3.76 -0.62 6.35
N VAL A 30 4.64 -0.83 7.31
CA VAL A 30 4.40 -0.54 8.74
C VAL A 30 5.31 0.59 9.19
N GLY A 31 4.82 1.43 10.10
CA GLY A 31 5.60 2.45 10.80
C GLY A 31 5.45 2.31 12.31
N CYS A 32 6.49 2.67 13.03
CA CYS A 32 6.55 2.63 14.49
C CYS A 32 7.23 3.88 15.05
N VAL A 33 6.66 4.42 16.13
CA VAL A 33 7.22 5.54 16.91
C VAL A 33 7.23 5.16 18.38
N LEU A 34 8.35 5.39 19.07
CA LEU A 34 8.47 5.20 20.51
C LEU A 34 8.45 6.55 21.22
N LEU A 35 7.59 6.67 22.22
CA LEU A 35 7.48 7.83 23.11
C LEU A 35 7.99 7.51 24.51
N ASP A 36 8.79 8.40 25.09
CA ASP A 36 9.17 8.30 26.50
C ASP A 36 8.01 8.73 27.44
N ALA A 37 8.23 8.65 28.74
CA ALA A 37 7.25 9.02 29.76
C ALA A 37 6.88 10.53 29.75
N ARG A 38 7.57 11.35 28.96
CA ARG A 38 7.29 12.79 28.77
C ARG A 38 6.73 13.08 27.38
N ASP A 39 6.21 12.05 26.70
CA ASP A 39 5.66 12.13 25.35
C ASP A 39 6.66 12.60 24.26
N ARG A 40 7.97 12.48 24.51
CA ARG A 40 9.00 12.81 23.52
C ARG A 40 9.30 11.60 22.66
N ILE A 41 9.45 11.79 21.37
CA ILE A 41 9.90 10.75 20.45
C ILE A 41 11.34 10.36 20.77
N VAL A 42 11.58 9.09 21.09
CA VAL A 42 12.90 8.53 21.39
C VAL A 42 13.38 7.53 20.36
N GLY A 43 12.49 7.06 19.46
CA GLY A 43 12.83 6.18 18.35
C GLY A 43 11.74 6.17 17.30
N GLU A 44 12.15 6.05 16.05
CA GLU A 44 11.27 5.94 14.89
C GLU A 44 11.78 4.87 13.95
N GLY A 45 10.87 4.20 13.24
CA GLY A 45 11.22 3.23 12.22
C GLY A 45 10.04 2.94 11.30
N TYR A 46 10.35 2.44 10.13
CA TYR A 46 9.35 1.92 9.20
C TYR A 46 9.92 0.71 8.46
N HIS A 47 9.07 -0.17 7.98
CA HIS A 47 9.52 -1.29 7.16
C HIS A 47 9.94 -0.77 5.78
N GLU A 48 11.24 -0.69 5.52
CA GLU A 48 11.78 -0.06 4.32
C GLU A 48 11.63 -0.95 3.09
N ARG A 49 11.90 -2.24 3.26
CA ARG A 49 11.93 -3.22 2.17
C ARG A 49 11.73 -4.64 2.71
N LYS A 50 11.13 -5.51 1.90
CA LYS A 50 11.05 -6.94 2.23
C LYS A 50 12.43 -7.51 2.54
N GLY A 51 12.51 -8.28 3.62
CA GLY A 51 13.74 -8.93 4.09
C GLY A 51 14.60 -8.09 5.01
N GLU A 52 14.32 -6.80 5.15
CA GLU A 52 14.95 -5.90 6.11
C GLU A 52 14.17 -5.85 7.43
N ALA A 53 14.71 -5.11 8.40
CA ALA A 53 14.13 -4.98 9.73
C ALA A 53 12.70 -4.42 9.67
N HIS A 54 11.84 -4.93 10.55
CA HIS A 54 10.49 -4.38 10.73
C HIS A 54 10.56 -3.01 11.43
N ALA A 55 9.48 -2.25 11.33
CA ALA A 55 9.38 -0.91 11.89
C ALA A 55 9.70 -0.84 13.38
N GLU A 56 9.20 -1.81 14.15
CA GLU A 56 9.41 -1.89 15.59
C GLU A 56 10.89 -2.13 15.92
N ALA A 57 11.55 -3.01 15.18
CA ALA A 57 12.96 -3.30 15.39
C ALA A 57 13.85 -2.08 15.08
N GLN A 58 13.53 -1.32 14.04
CA GLN A 58 14.22 -0.07 13.71
C GLN A 58 13.98 1.00 14.79
N ALA A 59 12.72 1.19 15.21
CA ALA A 59 12.38 2.14 16.26
C ALA A 59 13.06 1.80 17.60
N LEU A 60 13.11 0.51 17.97
CA LEU A 60 13.83 0.03 19.16
C LEU A 60 15.33 0.27 19.05
N ALA A 61 15.92 -0.01 17.89
CA ALA A 61 17.36 0.24 17.66
C ALA A 61 17.69 1.73 17.77
N ALA A 62 16.82 2.61 17.26
CA ALA A 62 16.99 4.06 17.36
C ALA A 62 16.83 4.57 18.79
N ALA A 63 15.90 4.01 19.57
CA ALA A 63 15.66 4.40 20.95
C ALA A 63 16.75 3.89 21.92
N GLY A 64 17.32 2.72 21.64
CA GLY A 64 18.27 2.07 22.54
C GLY A 64 17.70 1.91 23.96
N PRO A 65 18.45 2.27 25.01
CA PRO A 65 17.99 2.15 26.39
C PRO A 65 16.74 2.97 26.73
N LEU A 66 16.40 3.98 25.93
CA LEU A 66 15.22 4.82 26.15
C LEU A 66 13.90 4.10 25.78
N ALA A 67 13.98 2.91 25.20
CA ALA A 67 12.80 2.08 24.93
C ALA A 67 12.18 1.52 26.23
N ALA A 68 12.96 1.39 27.31
CA ALA A 68 12.46 0.90 28.59
C ALA A 68 11.45 1.88 29.20
N GLY A 69 10.22 1.38 29.49
CA GLY A 69 9.11 2.18 29.97
C GLY A 69 8.42 3.05 28.90
N ALA A 70 8.83 2.97 27.64
CA ALA A 70 8.27 3.73 26.54
C ALA A 70 6.86 3.26 26.14
N THR A 71 6.17 4.09 25.38
CA THR A 71 4.95 3.75 24.62
C THR A 71 5.32 3.50 23.18
N ALA A 72 5.04 2.29 22.66
CA ALA A 72 5.17 1.96 21.24
C ALA A 72 3.87 2.26 20.49
N VAL A 73 3.96 3.11 19.48
CA VAL A 73 2.84 3.49 18.60
C VAL A 73 3.08 2.89 17.23
N VAL A 74 2.24 1.93 16.82
CA VAL A 74 2.47 1.10 15.62
C VAL A 74 1.24 1.08 14.72
N THR A 75 1.43 1.22 13.43
CA THR A 75 0.32 1.27 12.46
C THR A 75 -0.38 -0.07 12.25
N LEU A 76 0.30 -1.18 12.52
CA LEU A 76 -0.24 -2.54 12.40
C LEU A 76 0.17 -3.36 13.63
N GLU A 77 -0.64 -4.35 14.01
CA GLU A 77 -0.33 -5.30 15.10
C GLU A 77 1.10 -5.87 14.95
N PRO A 78 1.95 -5.76 16.00
CA PRO A 78 3.29 -6.33 15.98
C PRO A 78 3.26 -7.83 15.72
N CYS A 79 4.10 -8.30 14.81
CA CYS A 79 4.10 -9.69 14.39
C CYS A 79 4.36 -10.65 15.58
N ASN A 80 3.66 -11.79 15.56
CA ASN A 80 3.79 -12.88 16.52
C ASN A 80 4.62 -14.06 15.97
N HIS A 81 5.03 -13.96 14.70
CA HIS A 81 5.79 -15.01 14.02
C HIS A 81 7.29 -14.87 14.28
N GLN A 82 7.91 -15.95 14.75
CA GLN A 82 9.38 -16.03 14.88
C GLN A 82 9.97 -16.42 13.52
N GLY A 83 10.71 -15.50 12.93
CA GLY A 83 11.43 -15.68 11.67
C GLY A 83 12.93 -15.77 11.89
N ARG A 84 13.70 -15.08 11.03
CA ARG A 84 15.17 -14.91 11.21
C ARG A 84 15.50 -14.04 12.43
N THR A 85 14.59 -13.18 12.82
CA THR A 85 14.64 -12.32 14.01
C THR A 85 13.52 -12.71 14.97
N PRO A 86 13.63 -12.39 16.26
CA PRO A 86 12.52 -12.53 17.19
C PRO A 86 11.26 -11.82 16.67
N ALA A 87 10.08 -12.31 17.05
CA ALA A 87 8.82 -11.66 16.76
C ALA A 87 8.82 -10.22 17.32
N CYS A 88 8.28 -9.25 16.59
CA CYS A 88 8.28 -7.84 17.03
C CYS A 88 7.63 -7.65 18.40
N ARG A 89 6.54 -8.39 18.69
CA ARG A 89 5.95 -8.39 20.03
C ARG A 89 6.96 -8.76 21.11
N GLN A 90 7.83 -9.77 20.84
CA GLN A 90 8.84 -10.21 21.81
C GLN A 90 9.93 -9.14 21.98
N ALA A 91 10.37 -8.54 20.88
CA ALA A 91 11.34 -7.45 20.94
C ALA A 91 10.85 -6.25 21.77
N LEU A 92 9.56 -5.90 21.64
CA LEU A 92 8.92 -4.85 22.46
C LEU A 92 8.87 -5.22 23.95
N ILE A 93 8.53 -6.48 24.26
CA ILE A 93 8.52 -7.00 25.65
C ILE A 93 9.94 -6.96 26.25
N ASP A 94 10.92 -7.51 25.53
CA ASP A 94 12.32 -7.60 25.98
C ASP A 94 12.94 -6.21 26.18
N ALA A 95 12.52 -5.23 25.37
CA ALA A 95 12.92 -3.84 25.53
C ALA A 95 12.23 -3.12 26.71
N GLY A 96 11.31 -3.77 27.41
CA GLY A 96 10.59 -3.21 28.54
C GLY A 96 9.58 -2.12 28.17
N VAL A 97 9.00 -2.18 26.96
CA VAL A 97 7.92 -1.27 26.54
C VAL A 97 6.71 -1.44 27.47
N ARG A 98 6.22 -0.35 28.04
CA ARG A 98 5.12 -0.36 29.01
C ARG A 98 3.74 -0.33 28.36
N ARG A 99 3.61 0.35 27.24
CA ARG A 99 2.33 0.54 26.53
C ARG A 99 2.51 0.36 25.03
N ALA A 100 1.52 -0.23 24.38
CA ALA A 100 1.45 -0.36 22.92
C ALA A 100 0.13 0.23 22.41
N VAL A 101 0.22 1.15 21.46
CA VAL A 101 -0.92 1.79 20.77
C VAL A 101 -0.89 1.34 19.33
N ILE A 102 -1.93 0.62 18.90
CA ILE A 102 -1.98 -0.08 17.61
C ILE A 102 -3.14 0.44 16.79
N ALA A 103 -2.89 0.82 15.54
CA ALA A 103 -3.96 1.30 14.66
C ALA A 103 -4.83 0.15 14.14
N VAL A 104 -4.23 -0.87 13.53
CA VAL A 104 -4.95 -1.94 12.83
C VAL A 104 -4.49 -3.31 13.36
N ILE A 105 -5.43 -4.21 13.56
CA ILE A 105 -5.14 -5.62 13.86
C ILE A 105 -4.71 -6.32 12.57
N ASP A 106 -3.66 -7.12 12.61
CA ASP A 106 -3.20 -7.90 11.46
C ASP A 106 -4.17 -9.07 11.19
N PRO A 107 -4.84 -9.10 10.02
CA PRO A 107 -5.78 -10.17 9.70
C PRO A 107 -5.10 -11.50 9.32
N THR A 108 -3.77 -11.52 9.28
CA THR A 108 -3.00 -12.72 8.90
C THR A 108 -2.56 -13.52 10.12
N SER A 109 -2.24 -14.79 9.91
CA SER A 109 -1.68 -15.65 10.95
C SER A 109 -0.34 -15.17 11.52
N ARG A 110 0.32 -14.21 10.86
CA ARG A 110 1.60 -13.65 11.33
C ARG A 110 1.44 -12.69 12.50
N GLY A 111 0.30 -11.95 12.53
CA GLY A 111 -0.05 -11.07 13.64
C GLY A 111 -0.84 -11.78 14.73
N GLU A 112 -1.51 -12.88 14.40
CA GLU A 112 -2.46 -13.55 15.28
C GLU A 112 -1.89 -13.80 16.68
N GLY A 113 -2.57 -13.24 17.70
CA GLY A 113 -2.18 -13.37 19.11
C GLY A 113 -1.07 -12.40 19.56
N GLY A 114 -0.58 -11.50 18.73
CA GLY A 114 0.42 -10.50 19.11
C GLY A 114 -0.07 -9.58 20.22
N VAL A 115 -1.26 -9.04 20.10
CA VAL A 115 -1.93 -8.22 21.13
C VAL A 115 -2.15 -9.02 22.42
N ALA A 116 -2.61 -10.26 22.33
CA ALA A 116 -2.83 -11.10 23.50
C ALA A 116 -1.52 -11.37 24.26
N ALA A 117 -0.45 -11.66 23.53
CA ALA A 117 0.87 -11.91 24.11
C ALA A 117 1.46 -10.66 24.79
N LEU A 118 1.31 -9.48 24.19
CA LEU A 118 1.69 -8.21 24.81
C LEU A 118 0.95 -7.99 26.13
N ARG A 119 -0.37 -8.19 26.16
CA ARG A 119 -1.19 -8.05 27.37
C ARG A 119 -0.80 -9.06 28.44
N GLN A 120 -0.55 -10.31 28.08
CA GLN A 120 -0.08 -11.35 29.01
C GLN A 120 1.26 -11.01 29.65
N ALA A 121 2.13 -10.31 28.92
CA ALA A 121 3.42 -9.81 29.43
C ALA A 121 3.26 -8.53 30.28
N GLY A 122 2.06 -8.04 30.52
CA GLY A 122 1.79 -6.85 31.33
C GLY A 122 1.89 -5.53 30.57
N VAL A 123 2.02 -5.54 29.24
CA VAL A 123 1.97 -4.34 28.41
C VAL A 123 0.53 -3.83 28.34
N ASP A 124 0.32 -2.53 28.59
CA ASP A 124 -0.97 -1.88 28.37
C ASP A 124 -1.20 -1.72 26.86
N VAL A 125 -2.24 -2.36 26.30
CA VAL A 125 -2.48 -2.38 24.85
C VAL A 125 -3.81 -1.75 24.49
N GLU A 126 -3.76 -0.67 23.72
CA GLU A 126 -4.90 -0.03 23.07
C GLU A 126 -4.86 -0.27 21.55
N THR A 127 -6.02 -0.62 20.96
CA THR A 127 -6.15 -0.94 19.53
C THR A 127 -7.21 -0.07 18.86
N GLY A 128 -7.14 0.06 17.55
CA GLY A 128 -8.10 0.85 16.76
C GLY A 128 -7.80 2.34 16.69
N VAL A 129 -6.65 2.78 17.19
CA VAL A 129 -6.29 4.20 17.25
C VAL A 129 -5.95 4.71 15.85
N LEU A 130 -6.74 5.68 15.36
CA LEU A 130 -6.63 6.25 14.00
C LEU A 130 -6.64 5.16 12.90
N ALA A 131 -7.39 4.07 13.10
CA ALA A 131 -7.44 2.95 12.17
C ALA A 131 -7.84 3.38 10.75
N THR A 132 -8.79 4.29 10.60
CA THR A 132 -9.21 4.83 9.30
C THR A 132 -8.10 5.63 8.64
N GLU A 133 -7.35 6.45 9.39
CA GLU A 133 -6.20 7.18 8.85
C GLU A 133 -5.08 6.22 8.41
N ALA A 134 -4.81 5.17 9.18
CA ALA A 134 -3.80 4.16 8.85
C ALA A 134 -4.13 3.39 7.56
N GLN A 135 -5.42 3.22 7.23
CA GLN A 135 -5.85 2.57 5.99
C GLN A 135 -5.44 3.34 4.72
N VAL A 136 -5.13 4.62 4.81
CA VAL A 136 -4.59 5.38 3.65
C VAL A 136 -3.32 4.70 3.10
N VAL A 137 -2.49 4.13 3.97
CA VAL A 137 -1.26 3.41 3.59
C VAL A 137 -1.48 1.90 3.54
N LEU A 138 -2.08 1.32 4.58
CA LEU A 138 -2.28 -0.13 4.72
C LEU A 138 -3.41 -0.68 3.85
N GLY A 139 -4.39 0.15 3.43
CA GLY A 139 -5.63 -0.31 2.80
C GLY A 139 -5.42 -1.15 1.55
N GLY A 140 -4.46 -0.80 0.70
CA GLY A 140 -4.13 -1.60 -0.48
C GLY A 140 -3.60 -3.00 -0.11
N TRP A 141 -2.77 -3.11 0.92
CA TRP A 141 -2.28 -4.39 1.42
C TRP A 141 -3.43 -5.20 2.04
N LEU A 142 -4.22 -4.59 2.92
CA LEU A 142 -5.39 -5.22 3.56
C LEU A 142 -6.41 -5.75 2.53
N CYS A 143 -6.72 -4.93 1.52
CA CYS A 143 -7.59 -5.33 0.42
C CYS A 143 -7.03 -6.53 -0.34
N SER A 144 -5.73 -6.49 -0.69
CA SER A 144 -5.06 -7.57 -1.39
C SER A 144 -5.06 -8.89 -0.58
N ILE A 145 -4.81 -8.83 0.73
CA ILE A 145 -4.86 -10.01 1.61
C ILE A 145 -6.29 -10.59 1.66
N LYS A 146 -7.30 -9.74 1.84
CA LYS A 146 -8.70 -10.17 1.92
C LYS A 146 -9.20 -10.79 0.60
N SER A 147 -8.87 -10.17 -0.51
CA SER A 147 -9.34 -10.60 -1.85
C SER A 147 -8.45 -11.66 -2.51
N ARG A 148 -7.26 -11.95 -1.95
CA ARG A 148 -6.23 -12.85 -2.50
C ARG A 148 -5.83 -12.50 -3.94
N ARG A 149 -5.79 -11.20 -4.25
CA ARG A 149 -5.34 -10.65 -5.52
C ARG A 149 -4.68 -9.29 -5.31
N PRO A 150 -3.83 -8.80 -6.25
CA PRO A 150 -3.34 -7.44 -6.18
C PRO A 150 -4.48 -6.42 -6.25
N VAL A 151 -4.30 -5.27 -5.62
CA VAL A 151 -5.09 -4.07 -5.95
C VAL A 151 -4.61 -3.57 -7.31
N ILE A 152 -5.52 -3.49 -8.26
CA ILE A 152 -5.24 -3.18 -9.66
C ILE A 152 -5.68 -1.75 -9.96
N THR A 153 -4.72 -0.90 -10.34
CA THR A 153 -4.94 0.48 -10.75
C THR A 153 -4.66 0.65 -12.23
N TRP A 154 -5.57 1.26 -12.96
CA TRP A 154 -5.41 1.61 -14.35
C TRP A 154 -5.36 3.12 -14.54
N PRO A 155 -4.15 3.71 -14.70
CA PRO A 155 -3.99 5.09 -15.11
C PRO A 155 -4.01 5.21 -16.63
N TYR A 156 -4.72 6.21 -17.15
CA TYR A 156 -4.71 6.49 -18.58
C TYR A 156 -4.86 7.99 -18.88
N LEU A 157 -4.41 8.37 -20.06
CA LEU A 157 -4.58 9.69 -20.63
C LEU A 157 -5.83 9.74 -21.48
N VAL A 158 -6.68 10.73 -21.29
CA VAL A 158 -7.80 11.05 -22.17
C VAL A 158 -7.30 11.98 -23.27
N ALA A 159 -6.95 11.42 -24.41
CA ALA A 159 -6.53 12.16 -25.60
C ALA A 159 -7.72 12.55 -26.49
N GLY A 160 -7.50 13.48 -27.43
CA GLY A 160 -8.54 13.95 -28.35
C GLY A 160 -9.11 12.86 -29.27
N HIS A 161 -8.40 11.75 -29.41
CA HIS A 161 -8.75 10.62 -30.29
C HIS A 161 -8.97 9.29 -29.54
N GLY A 162 -8.88 9.27 -28.19
CA GLY A 162 -9.13 8.04 -27.44
C GLY A 162 -8.48 8.02 -26.06
N ILE A 163 -8.35 6.81 -25.52
CA ILE A 163 -7.65 6.50 -24.28
C ILE A 163 -6.27 5.98 -24.65
N GLU A 164 -5.24 6.59 -24.06
CA GLU A 164 -3.84 6.22 -24.24
C GLU A 164 -3.17 5.88 -22.93
N ALA A 165 -2.01 5.24 -23.02
CA ALA A 165 -1.13 5.07 -21.86
C ALA A 165 -0.71 6.45 -21.30
N LEU A 166 -0.67 6.58 -19.98
CA LEU A 166 -0.08 7.76 -19.35
C LEU A 166 1.42 7.79 -19.68
N PRO A 167 1.95 8.91 -20.25
CA PRO A 167 3.37 8.97 -20.62
C PRO A 167 4.28 8.71 -19.41
N GLY A 168 5.22 7.77 -19.58
CA GLY A 168 6.01 7.22 -18.48
C GLY A 168 7.05 8.18 -17.86
N ASP A 169 7.35 9.28 -18.54
CA ASP A 169 8.27 10.34 -18.12
C ASP A 169 7.58 11.45 -17.29
N THR A 170 6.27 11.41 -17.16
CA THR A 170 5.53 12.37 -16.33
C THR A 170 5.78 12.16 -14.84
N SER A 171 5.70 13.24 -14.04
CA SER A 171 5.76 13.17 -12.57
C SER A 171 4.69 12.25 -12.00
N GLU A 172 3.49 12.26 -12.58
CA GLU A 172 2.37 11.40 -12.20
C GLU A 172 2.67 9.92 -12.39
N ALA A 173 3.18 9.54 -13.57
CA ALA A 173 3.54 8.15 -13.85
C ALA A 173 4.65 7.65 -12.92
N ARG A 174 5.63 8.49 -12.60
CA ARG A 174 6.70 8.17 -11.64
C ARG A 174 6.14 7.95 -10.24
N LEU A 175 5.26 8.84 -9.75
CA LEU A 175 4.62 8.71 -8.44
C LEU A 175 3.75 7.44 -8.34
N LEU A 176 3.03 7.09 -9.39
CA LEU A 176 2.26 5.86 -9.43
C LEU A 176 3.14 4.62 -9.32
N ARG A 177 4.27 4.60 -10.04
CA ARG A 177 5.24 3.50 -9.98
C ARG A 177 5.91 3.39 -8.62
N LEU A 178 6.23 4.49 -7.95
CA LEU A 178 6.77 4.47 -6.58
C LEU A 178 5.82 3.82 -5.56
N ASN A 179 4.51 3.84 -5.83
CA ASN A 179 3.48 3.28 -4.95
C ASN A 179 2.97 1.90 -5.40
N ALA A 180 3.55 1.34 -6.46
CA ALA A 180 3.17 0.03 -7.01
C ALA A 180 4.33 -0.96 -6.90
N ASP A 181 4.00 -2.25 -6.84
CA ASP A 181 4.99 -3.32 -6.82
C ASP A 181 5.42 -3.68 -8.24
N ALA A 182 4.45 -3.76 -9.15
CA ALA A 182 4.67 -4.18 -10.52
C ALA A 182 3.80 -3.42 -11.51
N VAL A 183 4.22 -3.48 -12.76
CA VAL A 183 3.55 -2.92 -13.93
C VAL A 183 3.28 -4.06 -14.92
N LEU A 184 2.03 -4.20 -15.37
CA LEU A 184 1.64 -5.05 -16.50
C LEU A 184 1.53 -4.19 -17.75
N ARG A 185 2.25 -4.56 -18.80
CA ARG A 185 2.29 -3.84 -20.08
C ARG A 185 1.39 -4.50 -21.13
N THR A 186 1.18 -3.80 -22.23
CA THR A 186 0.39 -4.25 -23.38
C THR A 186 0.89 -5.53 -24.04
N ASP A 187 2.20 -5.80 -23.98
CA ASP A 187 2.84 -7.02 -24.47
C ASP A 187 2.69 -8.23 -23.54
N GLY A 188 1.94 -8.07 -22.43
CA GLY A 188 1.78 -9.09 -21.39
C GLY A 188 2.97 -9.21 -20.43
N SER A 189 4.03 -8.43 -20.65
CA SER A 189 5.17 -8.43 -19.74
C SER A 189 4.83 -7.80 -18.39
N VAL A 190 5.29 -8.44 -17.31
CA VAL A 190 5.19 -7.91 -15.96
C VAL A 190 6.59 -7.56 -15.48
N ARG A 191 6.76 -6.36 -14.95
CA ARG A 191 8.06 -5.86 -14.46
C ARG A 191 7.87 -5.20 -13.10
N GLU A 192 8.92 -5.14 -12.29
CA GLU A 192 8.90 -4.26 -11.12
C GLU A 192 8.54 -2.83 -11.53
N ALA A 193 7.69 -2.17 -10.76
CA ALA A 193 7.28 -0.80 -11.05
C ALA A 193 8.46 0.18 -10.96
N VAL A 194 9.36 -0.06 -10.00
CA VAL A 194 10.66 0.60 -9.90
C VAL A 194 11.74 -0.49 -9.84
N PRO A 195 12.60 -0.61 -10.83
CA PRO A 195 13.61 -1.66 -10.88
C PRO A 195 14.47 -1.73 -9.61
N GLY A 196 14.59 -2.92 -9.01
CA GLY A 196 15.38 -3.15 -7.80
C GLY A 196 14.75 -2.67 -6.49
N SER A 197 13.52 -2.14 -6.52
CA SER A 197 12.83 -1.65 -5.30
C SER A 197 12.62 -2.73 -4.25
N HIS A 198 12.42 -3.99 -4.66
CA HIS A 198 12.20 -5.12 -3.75
C HIS A 198 13.46 -5.91 -3.40
N GLY A 199 14.64 -5.49 -3.90
CA GLY A 199 15.88 -6.24 -3.74
C GLY A 199 15.99 -7.47 -4.65
N SER A 200 17.13 -8.16 -4.64
CA SER A 200 17.36 -9.31 -5.50
C SER A 200 16.55 -10.55 -5.05
N GLY A 201 15.82 -11.16 -5.98
CA GLY A 201 15.14 -12.45 -5.79
C GLY A 201 13.86 -12.42 -4.94
N ILE A 202 13.26 -11.26 -4.73
CA ILE A 202 12.14 -11.09 -3.81
C ILE A 202 10.79 -11.04 -4.52
N LEU A 203 10.74 -10.49 -5.72
CA LEU A 203 9.58 -10.52 -6.60
C LEU A 203 9.92 -11.37 -7.83
N ILE A 204 9.32 -12.55 -7.91
CA ILE A 204 9.43 -13.37 -9.13
C ILE A 204 8.39 -12.81 -10.10
N VAL A 205 8.85 -11.91 -10.95
CA VAL A 205 8.02 -11.37 -12.02
C VAL A 205 8.02 -12.36 -13.16
N LYS A 206 6.85 -12.92 -13.45
CA LYS A 206 6.65 -13.83 -14.59
C LYS A 206 5.76 -13.14 -15.61
N ASP A 207 6.18 -13.21 -16.88
CA ASP A 207 5.31 -12.80 -17.98
C ASP A 207 4.04 -13.65 -17.95
N GLN A 208 2.90 -13.01 -18.24
CA GLN A 208 1.65 -13.75 -18.33
C GLN A 208 1.61 -14.49 -19.66
N PRO A 209 1.34 -15.82 -19.67
CA PRO A 209 1.20 -16.55 -20.91
C PRO A 209 0.10 -15.94 -21.79
N PRO A 210 0.26 -15.91 -23.12
CA PRO A 210 -0.81 -15.49 -24.02
C PRO A 210 -2.10 -16.26 -23.75
N GLY A 211 -3.21 -15.54 -23.61
CA GLY A 211 -4.51 -16.14 -23.33
C GLY A 211 -4.83 -16.40 -21.86
N THR A 212 -3.92 -16.07 -20.92
CA THR A 212 -4.22 -16.10 -19.47
C THR A 212 -5.38 -15.16 -19.16
N GLY A 213 -6.43 -15.67 -18.52
CA GLY A 213 -7.56 -14.88 -18.09
C GLY A 213 -7.15 -13.89 -16.96
N ALA A 214 -7.77 -12.72 -16.93
CA ALA A 214 -7.43 -11.68 -15.94
C ALA A 214 -7.56 -12.16 -14.47
N ALA A 215 -8.50 -13.07 -14.18
CA ALA A 215 -8.66 -13.64 -12.85
C ALA A 215 -7.49 -14.55 -12.46
N GLU A 216 -7.05 -15.41 -13.37
CA GLU A 216 -5.91 -16.31 -13.19
C GLU A 216 -4.61 -15.50 -13.08
N ALA A 217 -4.42 -14.51 -13.96
CA ALA A 217 -3.30 -13.59 -13.90
C ALA A 217 -3.21 -12.88 -12.55
N ALA A 218 -4.32 -12.35 -12.04
CA ALA A 218 -4.35 -11.68 -10.74
C ALA A 218 -3.97 -12.62 -9.59
N THR A 219 -4.45 -13.87 -9.60
CA THR A 219 -4.09 -14.87 -8.58
C THR A 219 -2.60 -15.21 -8.64
N SER A 220 -2.08 -15.51 -9.83
CA SER A 220 -0.65 -15.82 -10.04
C SER A 220 0.26 -14.67 -9.57
N LEU A 221 -0.12 -13.43 -9.86
CA LEU A 221 0.63 -12.25 -9.43
C LEU A 221 0.61 -12.07 -7.91
N TYR A 222 -0.54 -12.34 -7.27
CA TYR A 222 -0.65 -12.33 -5.80
C TYR A 222 0.26 -13.37 -5.15
N ASP A 223 0.27 -14.59 -5.68
CA ASP A 223 1.10 -15.70 -5.17
C ASP A 223 2.61 -15.41 -5.37
N SER A 224 2.94 -14.63 -6.41
CA SER A 224 4.29 -14.09 -6.63
C SER A 224 4.70 -12.97 -5.66
N GLY A 225 3.79 -12.54 -4.79
CA GLY A 225 4.05 -11.51 -3.78
C GLY A 225 3.59 -10.11 -4.16
N ILE A 226 3.01 -9.89 -5.34
CA ILE A 226 2.52 -8.59 -5.78
C ILE A 226 1.23 -8.26 -5.03
N ARG A 227 1.15 -7.06 -4.45
CA ARG A 227 -0.01 -6.54 -3.72
C ARG A 227 -0.64 -5.34 -4.42
N ARG A 228 0.13 -4.61 -5.22
CA ARG A 228 -0.30 -3.44 -5.99
C ARG A 228 0.22 -3.54 -7.42
N LEU A 229 -0.70 -3.58 -8.39
CA LEU A 229 -0.40 -3.70 -9.81
C LEU A 229 -0.87 -2.44 -10.56
N LEU A 230 -0.02 -1.90 -11.42
CA LEU A 230 -0.41 -0.91 -12.42
C LEU A 230 -0.62 -1.59 -13.78
N LEU A 231 -1.69 -1.21 -14.49
CA LEU A 231 -1.86 -1.52 -15.90
C LEU A 231 -1.27 -0.36 -16.70
N ASP A 232 -0.17 -0.61 -17.41
CA ASP A 232 0.57 0.41 -18.18
C ASP A 232 0.27 0.27 -19.67
N GLY A 233 -0.82 0.91 -20.08
CA GLY A 233 -1.31 0.87 -21.46
C GLY A 233 -2.65 1.59 -21.61
N GLY A 234 -3.11 1.65 -22.85
CA GLY A 234 -4.44 2.13 -23.21
C GLY A 234 -5.53 1.12 -22.81
N HIS A 235 -6.64 1.17 -23.54
CA HIS A 235 -7.79 0.28 -23.29
C HIS A 235 -7.43 -1.22 -23.42
N GLU A 236 -6.53 -1.55 -24.32
CA GLU A 236 -6.14 -2.93 -24.66
C GLU A 236 -5.57 -3.73 -23.49
N VAL A 237 -4.82 -3.07 -22.58
CA VAL A 237 -4.27 -3.73 -21.39
C VAL A 237 -5.33 -3.96 -20.31
N ALA A 238 -6.34 -3.09 -20.27
CA ALA A 238 -7.34 -3.08 -19.21
C ALA A 238 -8.61 -3.87 -19.53
N VAL A 239 -8.90 -4.14 -20.80
CA VAL A 239 -10.20 -4.70 -21.25
C VAL A 239 -10.58 -6.00 -20.54
N SER A 240 -9.67 -6.94 -20.41
CA SER A 240 -9.94 -8.23 -19.74
C SER A 240 -10.11 -8.08 -18.23
N PHE A 241 -9.37 -7.17 -17.61
CA PHE A 241 -9.48 -6.87 -16.19
C PHE A 241 -10.78 -6.11 -15.88
N LEU A 242 -11.21 -5.18 -16.73
CA LEU A 242 -12.49 -4.49 -16.62
C LEU A 242 -13.66 -5.47 -16.77
N ALA A 243 -13.63 -6.30 -17.82
CA ALA A 243 -14.68 -7.30 -18.09
C ALA A 243 -14.83 -8.32 -16.95
N SER A 244 -13.76 -8.61 -16.23
CA SER A 244 -13.78 -9.53 -15.08
C SER A 244 -13.99 -8.85 -13.72
N GLY A 245 -14.24 -7.54 -13.69
CA GLY A 245 -14.42 -6.76 -12.45
C GLY A 245 -13.17 -6.73 -11.57
N ARG A 246 -11.98 -6.76 -12.16
CA ARG A 246 -10.72 -6.84 -11.41
C ARG A 246 -9.96 -5.53 -11.32
N VAL A 247 -10.45 -4.45 -11.95
CA VAL A 247 -9.89 -3.10 -11.79
C VAL A 247 -10.49 -2.47 -10.55
N ASP A 248 -9.65 -2.14 -9.57
CA ASP A 248 -10.10 -1.53 -8.31
C ASP A 248 -10.11 -0.01 -8.38
N ARG A 249 -9.25 0.57 -9.22
CA ARG A 249 -9.11 2.01 -9.32
C ARG A 249 -8.78 2.44 -10.75
N VAL A 250 -9.48 3.45 -11.20
CA VAL A 250 -9.24 4.13 -12.47
C VAL A 250 -8.74 5.54 -12.18
N LEU A 251 -7.70 5.96 -12.89
CA LEU A 251 -7.14 7.31 -12.82
C LEU A 251 -7.13 7.91 -14.23
N ALA A 252 -8.14 8.72 -14.55
CA ALA A 252 -8.26 9.38 -15.84
C ALA A 252 -7.54 10.74 -15.80
N TYR A 253 -6.52 10.91 -16.62
CA TYR A 253 -5.76 12.15 -16.74
C TYR A 253 -6.20 12.94 -17.96
N MET A 254 -6.57 14.18 -17.77
CA MET A 254 -6.99 15.12 -18.81
C MET A 254 -5.96 16.25 -18.88
N PRO A 255 -5.32 16.50 -20.05
CA PRO A 255 -4.34 17.58 -20.19
C PRO A 255 -4.97 18.95 -19.91
N LEU A 256 -4.26 19.81 -19.16
CA LEU A 256 -4.65 21.20 -18.99
C LEU A 256 -4.42 21.95 -20.31
N GLY A 257 -5.42 22.74 -20.73
CA GLY A 257 -5.33 23.55 -21.96
C GLY A 257 -5.82 22.88 -23.25
N SER A 258 -6.30 21.64 -23.21
CA SER A 258 -7.06 21.07 -24.30
C SER A 258 -8.44 21.78 -24.39
N ALA A 259 -8.60 22.66 -25.39
CA ALA A 259 -9.73 23.59 -25.54
C ALA A 259 -11.11 22.92 -25.73
N SER A 260 -11.19 21.62 -25.81
CA SER A 260 -12.44 20.86 -25.82
C SER A 260 -12.16 19.40 -25.49
N ILE A 261 -12.51 18.98 -24.28
CA ILE A 261 -12.81 17.56 -24.02
C ILE A 261 -14.17 17.31 -24.71
N ARG A 262 -14.16 17.18 -26.03
CA ARG A 262 -15.25 16.50 -26.71
C ARG A 262 -15.06 15.03 -26.41
N PRO A 263 -16.12 14.28 -26.03
CA PRO A 263 -16.04 12.82 -26.04
C PRO A 263 -15.49 12.42 -27.40
N ALA A 264 -14.28 11.84 -27.41
CA ALA A 264 -13.66 11.44 -28.66
C ALA A 264 -14.59 10.42 -29.31
N ALA A 265 -14.93 10.67 -30.57
CA ALA A 265 -15.66 9.69 -31.37
C ALA A 265 -14.84 8.40 -31.36
N GLY A 266 -15.42 7.31 -30.82
CA GLY A 266 -14.70 6.02 -30.72
C GLY A 266 -14.28 5.58 -29.30
N LEU A 267 -14.48 6.39 -28.26
CA LEU A 267 -14.38 5.89 -26.90
C LEU A 267 -15.61 4.99 -26.62
N PRO A 268 -15.39 3.77 -26.07
CA PRO A 268 -16.51 2.92 -25.67
C PRO A 268 -17.33 3.53 -24.51
N TRP A 269 -16.81 4.58 -23.87
CA TRP A 269 -17.43 5.39 -22.80
C TRP A 269 -16.84 6.81 -22.76
N PRO A 270 -17.60 7.84 -22.28
CA PRO A 270 -17.21 9.25 -22.42
C PRO A 270 -15.98 9.66 -21.57
N LEU A 271 -15.77 9.09 -20.40
CA LEU A 271 -14.67 9.41 -19.50
C LEU A 271 -14.24 8.21 -18.65
N LEU A 272 -15.20 7.47 -18.09
CA LEU A 272 -14.97 6.35 -17.17
C LEU A 272 -15.61 5.09 -17.71
N PRO A 273 -15.02 3.90 -17.43
CA PRO A 273 -15.67 2.64 -17.72
C PRO A 273 -17.04 2.54 -17.04
N PRO A 274 -18.02 1.82 -17.63
CA PRO A 274 -19.29 1.54 -16.98
C PRO A 274 -19.10 0.89 -15.61
N GLY A 275 -19.96 1.25 -14.65
CA GLY A 275 -19.89 0.72 -13.28
C GLY A 275 -18.80 1.35 -12.39
N PHE A 276 -18.18 2.45 -12.83
CA PHE A 276 -17.28 3.23 -12.01
C PHE A 276 -17.89 4.56 -11.59
N VAL A 277 -17.69 4.94 -10.34
CA VAL A 277 -18.12 6.22 -9.75
C VAL A 277 -16.90 7.08 -9.40
N ILE A 278 -17.03 8.38 -9.62
CA ILE A 278 -15.98 9.35 -9.28
C ILE A 278 -15.88 9.45 -7.76
N THR A 279 -14.66 9.27 -7.25
CA THR A 279 -14.33 9.40 -5.84
C THR A 279 -13.53 10.66 -5.53
N GLY A 280 -12.97 11.31 -6.55
CA GLY A 280 -12.24 12.56 -6.40
C GLY A 280 -11.77 13.13 -7.72
N ALA A 281 -11.39 14.41 -7.68
CA ALA A 281 -10.71 15.08 -8.78
C ALA A 281 -9.62 16.00 -8.22
N VAL A 282 -8.44 15.96 -8.83
CA VAL A 282 -7.27 16.72 -8.37
C VAL A 282 -6.59 17.37 -9.57
N ARG A 283 -6.24 18.65 -9.44
CA ARG A 283 -5.36 19.31 -10.41
C ARG A 283 -3.91 18.96 -10.08
N THR A 284 -3.19 18.44 -11.05
CA THR A 284 -1.76 18.14 -10.99
C THR A 284 -0.99 19.04 -11.96
N GLU A 285 0.33 18.86 -12.03
CA GLU A 285 1.17 19.56 -13.00
C GLU A 285 0.87 19.07 -14.42
N GLY A 286 0.15 19.87 -15.19
CA GLY A 286 -0.20 19.56 -16.60
C GLY A 286 -1.52 18.82 -16.80
N PHE A 287 -2.20 18.32 -15.75
CA PHE A 287 -3.42 17.53 -15.88
C PHE A 287 -4.49 17.87 -14.85
N VAL A 288 -5.73 17.54 -15.15
CA VAL A 288 -6.77 17.23 -14.16
C VAL A 288 -6.86 15.70 -14.10
N ARG A 289 -6.65 15.12 -12.92
CA ARG A 289 -6.84 13.70 -12.65
C ARG A 289 -8.21 13.47 -12.03
N VAL A 290 -8.98 12.56 -12.58
CA VAL A 290 -10.22 12.05 -12.00
C VAL A 290 -9.96 10.66 -11.46
N ASP A 291 -10.24 10.47 -10.18
CA ASP A 291 -10.15 9.18 -9.48
C ASP A 291 -11.52 8.52 -9.48
N ALA A 292 -11.59 7.24 -9.82
CA ALA A 292 -12.84 6.48 -9.79
C ALA A 292 -12.63 5.06 -9.29
N GLN A 293 -13.68 4.49 -8.71
CA GLN A 293 -13.72 3.13 -8.17
C GLN A 293 -15.01 2.44 -8.63
N PRO A 294 -15.08 1.10 -8.60
CA PRO A 294 -16.33 0.39 -8.87
C PRO A 294 -17.45 0.87 -7.94
N ASP A 295 -18.67 1.02 -8.48
CA ASP A 295 -19.86 1.48 -7.75
C ASP A 295 -20.23 0.53 -6.59
N ALA A 296 -20.02 -0.77 -6.78
CA ALA A 296 -20.11 -1.77 -5.72
C ALA A 296 -18.70 -2.31 -5.44
N LEU A 297 -18.13 -2.01 -4.29
CA LEU A 297 -16.94 -2.71 -3.80
C LEU A 297 -17.34 -4.15 -3.47
N PRO A 298 -16.61 -5.16 -3.97
CA PRO A 298 -16.92 -6.57 -3.70
C PRO A 298 -16.76 -6.94 -2.22
#